data_8be802b045da80aab8c2ff21c9926bcb
#
_entry.id   8be802b045da80aab8c2ff21c9926bcb
#
_cell.length_a   1.000
_cell.length_b   1.000
_cell.length_c   1.000
_cell.angle_alpha   90.00
_cell.angle_beta   90.00
_cell.angle_gamma   90.00
#
_symmetry.space_group_name_H-M   'P 1'
#
loop_
_entity.id
_entity.type
_entity.pdbx_description
1 polymer ?
#
loop_
_entity_poly.entity_id
_entity_poly.type
_entity_poly.pdbx_seq_one_letter_code
_entity_poly.pdbx_strand_id
1 'polypeptide(L)'
;MPNRIRVLTLATAGLVCACAAAPTNQMGFFVTSANPGKGGDFGGLAGADRQCQSLAAAAGAGQRTWHAYLSTTAANGQPAVNARDRIGKGPWANVKGEVVARSVDDLHSAGNKLGKQTSLTEKGAVVNGSGDKPNTHDILTGSTPDGRASTAAADTTCGNWTSSSTGSAIVGHLDRTGTNPDPVANASWNSSHGTPGCSMPALASTGGAGLLYCFAAD
;
A
#
# COMPACT_ATOMS: atom_id res chain seq x y z
N MET A 1 -10.89 -86.87 1.42
CA MET A 1 -10.17 -85.76 0.74
C MET A 1 -10.80 -84.46 1.24
N PRO A 2 -10.13 -83.62 2.04
CA PRO A 2 -10.72 -82.40 2.54
C PRO A 2 -10.49 -81.23 1.59
N ASN A 3 -11.55 -80.54 1.25
CA ASN A 3 -11.65 -79.34 0.42
C ASN A 3 -11.08 -78.14 1.18
N ARG A 4 -10.00 -77.53 0.68
CA ARG A 4 -9.43 -76.25 1.26
C ARG A 4 -10.07 -75.05 0.58
N ILE A 5 -10.92 -74.35 1.32
CA ILE A 5 -11.47 -73.07 0.92
C ILE A 5 -10.35 -72.00 1.09
N ARG A 6 -9.93 -71.37 0.00
CA ARG A 6 -9.05 -70.20 0.01
C ARG A 6 -9.91 -68.94 0.19
N VAL A 7 -9.70 -68.29 1.32
CA VAL A 7 -10.30 -66.94 1.59
C VAL A 7 -9.38 -65.92 0.91
N LEU A 8 -9.91 -65.19 -0.08
CA LEU A 8 -9.22 -64.07 -0.73
C LEU A 8 -9.54 -62.80 0.01
N THR A 9 -8.54 -62.26 0.75
CA THR A 9 -8.66 -60.96 1.41
C THR A 9 -8.39 -59.84 0.40
N LEU A 10 -9.41 -59.08 0.02
CA LEU A 10 -9.23 -57.83 -0.72
C LEU A 10 -8.70 -56.75 0.24
N ALA A 11 -7.50 -56.26 0.00
CA ALA A 11 -6.95 -55.09 0.64
C ALA A 11 -7.42 -53.84 -0.13
N THR A 12 -8.30 -53.04 0.47
CA THR A 12 -8.70 -51.74 -0.05
C THR A 12 -7.61 -50.71 0.32
N ALA A 13 -6.83 -50.27 -0.66
CA ALA A 13 -5.90 -49.15 -0.49
C ALA A 13 -6.71 -47.84 -0.50
N GLY A 14 -6.89 -47.23 0.66
CA GLY A 14 -7.49 -45.91 0.79
C GLY A 14 -6.52 -44.84 0.25
N LEU A 15 -6.94 -44.13 -0.80
CA LEU A 15 -6.22 -42.99 -1.36
C LEU A 15 -6.40 -41.79 -0.42
N VAL A 16 -5.42 -41.49 0.43
CA VAL A 16 -5.41 -40.26 1.25
C VAL A 16 -5.02 -39.10 0.34
N CYS A 17 -6.01 -38.31 -0.07
CA CYS A 17 -5.79 -37.07 -0.80
C CYS A 17 -5.27 -36.03 0.21
N ALA A 18 -3.95 -35.83 0.27
CA ALA A 18 -3.34 -34.74 1.03
C ALA A 18 -3.67 -33.44 0.31
N CYS A 19 -4.64 -32.69 0.82
CA CYS A 19 -4.83 -31.30 0.44
C CYS A 19 -3.60 -30.50 0.90
N ALA A 20 -2.64 -30.26 -0.01
CA ALA A 20 -1.59 -29.29 0.21
C ALA A 20 -2.26 -27.91 0.38
N ALA A 21 -2.14 -27.30 1.56
CA ALA A 21 -2.56 -25.91 1.75
C ALA A 21 -1.80 -25.05 0.74
N ALA A 22 -2.52 -24.23 -0.02
CA ALA A 22 -1.91 -23.25 -0.90
C ALA A 22 -0.97 -22.36 -0.06
N PRO A 23 0.23 -22.01 -0.58
CA PRO A 23 1.13 -21.13 0.14
C PRO A 23 0.41 -19.82 0.46
N THR A 24 0.34 -19.46 1.74
CA THR A 24 -0.25 -18.20 2.18
C THR A 24 0.60 -17.07 1.62
N ASN A 25 -0.01 -16.17 0.84
CA ASN A 25 0.67 -14.98 0.35
C ASN A 25 1.05 -14.12 1.55
N GLN A 26 2.34 -14.03 1.83
CA GLN A 26 2.87 -13.28 2.99
C GLN A 26 3.00 -11.77 2.72
N MET A 27 2.53 -11.31 1.56
CA MET A 27 2.53 -9.88 1.24
C MET A 27 1.80 -9.09 2.32
N GLY A 28 2.46 -8.09 2.86
CA GLY A 28 1.93 -7.17 3.86
C GLY A 28 2.01 -5.70 3.42
N PHE A 29 2.64 -5.44 2.26
CA PHE A 29 2.85 -4.11 1.72
C PHE A 29 2.90 -4.14 0.20
N PHE A 30 2.32 -3.13 -0.44
CA PHE A 30 2.50 -2.83 -1.87
C PHE A 30 2.17 -1.36 -2.18
N VAL A 31 2.60 -0.90 -3.36
CA VAL A 31 2.12 0.33 -3.99
C VAL A 31 1.02 -0.04 -4.99
N THR A 32 -0.10 0.68 -5.01
CA THR A 32 -1.17 0.40 -5.98
C THR A 32 -0.66 0.49 -7.42
N SER A 33 -1.03 -0.46 -8.28
CA SER A 33 -0.66 -0.42 -9.71
C SER A 33 -1.51 0.55 -10.53
N ALA A 34 -2.59 1.08 -9.96
CA ALA A 34 -3.53 1.98 -10.64
C ALA A 34 -4.24 2.91 -9.65
N ASN A 35 -4.69 4.05 -10.17
CA ASN A 35 -5.67 4.93 -9.54
C ASN A 35 -7.03 4.69 -10.22
N PRO A 36 -8.19 4.81 -9.52
CA PRO A 36 -9.52 4.67 -10.15
C PRO A 36 -9.87 5.79 -11.14
N GLY A 37 -8.95 6.70 -11.46
CA GLY A 37 -9.11 7.75 -12.47
C GLY A 37 -9.69 9.06 -11.94
N LYS A 38 -9.80 9.20 -10.62
CA LYS A 38 -10.40 10.37 -9.97
C LYS A 38 -9.38 11.23 -9.18
N GLY A 39 -8.09 11.12 -9.50
CA GLY A 39 -7.06 11.88 -8.79
C GLY A 39 -7.03 11.57 -7.29
N GLY A 40 -7.17 12.61 -6.46
CA GLY A 40 -7.23 12.48 -5.00
C GLY A 40 -8.60 12.06 -4.44
N ASP A 41 -9.64 11.90 -5.27
CA ASP A 41 -10.97 11.46 -4.83
C ASP A 41 -11.06 9.93 -4.83
N PHE A 42 -10.93 9.34 -3.68
CA PHE A 42 -11.16 7.91 -3.43
C PHE A 42 -12.53 7.63 -2.78
N GLY A 43 -13.32 8.68 -2.47
CA GLY A 43 -14.49 8.56 -1.62
C GLY A 43 -14.11 8.42 -0.13
N GLY A 44 -13.08 9.16 0.30
CA GLY A 44 -12.54 9.17 1.65
C GLY A 44 -11.64 7.96 1.96
N LEU A 45 -11.25 7.81 3.23
CA LEU A 45 -10.40 6.70 3.69
C LEU A 45 -11.01 5.32 3.36
N ALA A 46 -12.31 5.18 3.56
CA ALA A 46 -13.00 3.91 3.28
C ALA A 46 -12.92 3.49 1.80
N GLY A 47 -12.95 4.46 0.88
CA GLY A 47 -12.79 4.18 -0.54
C GLY A 47 -11.35 3.82 -0.91
N ALA A 48 -10.36 4.50 -0.32
CA ALA A 48 -8.95 4.17 -0.48
C ALA A 48 -8.63 2.76 0.07
N ASP A 49 -9.21 2.38 1.22
CA ASP A 49 -9.04 1.05 1.79
C ASP A 49 -9.67 -0.03 0.89
N ARG A 50 -10.86 0.23 0.33
CA ARG A 50 -11.46 -0.69 -0.66
C ARG A 50 -10.59 -0.87 -1.90
N GLN A 51 -9.90 0.18 -2.36
CA GLN A 51 -8.94 0.09 -3.46
C GLN A 51 -7.78 -0.85 -3.09
N CYS A 52 -7.16 -0.66 -1.93
CA CYS A 52 -6.11 -1.52 -1.42
C CYS A 52 -6.59 -2.98 -1.28
N GLN A 53 -7.75 -3.19 -0.67
CA GLN A 53 -8.33 -4.51 -0.47
C GLN A 53 -8.62 -5.23 -1.79
N SER A 54 -9.16 -4.51 -2.78
CA SER A 54 -9.49 -5.06 -4.10
C SER A 54 -8.22 -5.50 -4.86
N LEU A 55 -7.17 -4.66 -4.87
CA LEU A 55 -5.91 -4.99 -5.52
C LEU A 55 -5.19 -6.16 -4.82
N ALA A 56 -5.19 -6.17 -3.48
CA ALA A 56 -4.65 -7.28 -2.70
C ALA A 56 -5.39 -8.59 -2.98
N ALA A 57 -6.72 -8.54 -3.05
CA ALA A 57 -7.53 -9.72 -3.38
C ALA A 57 -7.23 -10.26 -4.78
N ALA A 58 -7.09 -9.38 -5.77
CA ALA A 58 -6.72 -9.74 -7.13
C ALA A 58 -5.30 -10.37 -7.21
N ALA A 59 -4.42 -10.04 -6.26
CA ALA A 59 -3.08 -10.60 -6.13
C ALA A 59 -3.00 -11.83 -5.20
N GLY A 60 -4.15 -12.37 -4.74
CA GLY A 60 -4.20 -13.56 -3.87
C GLY A 60 -3.90 -13.29 -2.39
N ALA A 61 -3.95 -12.02 -1.95
CA ALA A 61 -3.74 -11.61 -0.56
C ALA A 61 -5.01 -11.02 0.09
N GLY A 62 -6.19 -11.32 -0.46
CA GLY A 62 -7.47 -10.78 -0.03
C GLY A 62 -7.97 -11.27 1.34
N GLN A 63 -7.35 -12.30 1.92
CA GLN A 63 -7.68 -12.82 3.25
C GLN A 63 -7.23 -11.89 4.39
N ARG A 64 -6.31 -10.96 4.11
CA ARG A 64 -5.86 -9.94 5.05
C ARG A 64 -6.71 -8.67 4.96
N THR A 65 -6.72 -7.87 6.02
CA THR A 65 -7.33 -6.53 6.03
C THR A 65 -6.33 -5.50 5.53
N TRP A 66 -6.69 -4.74 4.50
CA TRP A 66 -5.79 -3.79 3.87
C TRP A 66 -6.24 -2.36 4.06
N HIS A 67 -5.32 -1.50 4.51
CA HIS A 67 -5.54 -0.07 4.63
C HIS A 67 -4.56 0.72 3.78
N ALA A 68 -5.07 1.81 3.19
CA ALA A 68 -4.23 2.82 2.56
C ALA A 68 -3.49 3.63 3.63
N TYR A 69 -2.21 3.91 3.42
CA TYR A 69 -1.42 4.79 4.27
C TYR A 69 -1.77 6.25 3.97
N LEU A 70 -2.85 6.71 4.55
CA LEU A 70 -3.40 8.05 4.35
C LEU A 70 -3.77 8.67 5.69
N SER A 71 -3.37 9.94 5.90
CA SER A 71 -3.89 10.78 6.98
C SER A 71 -5.09 11.59 6.52
N THR A 72 -5.91 12.05 7.47
CA THR A 72 -6.95 13.06 7.26
C THR A 72 -6.82 14.17 8.28
N THR A 73 -7.22 15.39 7.91
CA THR A 73 -7.32 16.52 8.83
C THR A 73 -8.67 16.49 9.56
N ALA A 74 -8.74 17.13 10.74
CA ALA A 74 -10.00 17.27 11.45
C ALA A 74 -11.00 18.08 10.62
N ALA A 75 -12.19 17.57 10.42
CA ALA A 75 -13.25 18.23 9.65
C ALA A 75 -14.63 17.72 10.06
N ASN A 76 -15.65 18.59 9.95
CA ASN A 76 -17.06 18.22 10.20
C ASN A 76 -17.29 17.52 11.56
N GLY A 77 -16.60 17.96 12.60
CA GLY A 77 -16.69 17.37 13.94
C GLY A 77 -15.97 16.03 14.11
N GLN A 78 -15.32 15.52 13.06
CA GLN A 78 -14.49 14.33 13.15
C GLN A 78 -13.04 14.70 13.45
N PRO A 79 -12.35 13.94 14.32
CA PRO A 79 -10.93 14.16 14.60
C PRO A 79 -10.06 13.83 13.39
N ALA A 80 -8.85 14.38 13.36
CA ALA A 80 -7.83 13.99 12.42
C ALA A 80 -7.47 12.50 12.60
N VAL A 81 -7.12 11.83 11.50
CA VAL A 81 -6.67 10.45 11.50
C VAL A 81 -5.21 10.40 11.02
N ASN A 82 -4.35 9.71 11.77
CA ASN A 82 -2.97 9.53 11.39
C ASN A 82 -2.79 8.26 10.54
N ALA A 83 -2.06 8.32 9.46
CA ALA A 83 -1.78 7.16 8.62
C ALA A 83 -1.08 6.04 9.40
N ARG A 84 -0.12 6.39 10.27
CA ARG A 84 0.63 5.43 11.08
C ARG A 84 -0.24 4.60 12.03
N ASP A 85 -1.37 5.13 12.46
CA ASP A 85 -2.23 4.48 13.45
C ASP A 85 -3.24 3.50 12.79
N ARG A 86 -3.30 3.46 11.44
CA ARG A 86 -4.26 2.67 10.67
C ARG A 86 -3.70 1.38 10.09
N ILE A 87 -2.39 1.28 9.96
CA ILE A 87 -1.73 0.26 9.14
C ILE A 87 -1.33 -1.02 9.90
N GLY A 88 -1.77 -1.19 11.14
CA GLY A 88 -1.39 -2.33 11.97
C GLY A 88 0.00 -2.16 12.59
N LYS A 89 0.65 -3.27 12.94
CA LYS A 89 1.90 -3.26 13.73
C LYS A 89 3.12 -3.77 12.95
N GLY A 90 2.93 -4.40 11.80
CA GLY A 90 3.99 -5.07 11.04
C GLY A 90 4.34 -6.46 11.61
N PRO A 91 5.40 -7.13 11.12
CA PRO A 91 6.23 -6.69 10.01
C PRO A 91 5.49 -6.71 8.67
N TRP A 92 5.94 -5.88 7.73
CA TRP A 92 5.39 -5.83 6.39
C TRP A 92 6.44 -6.23 5.36
N ALA A 93 6.07 -7.17 4.51
CA ALA A 93 6.89 -7.62 3.38
C ALA A 93 6.18 -7.28 2.06
N ASN A 94 6.96 -7.01 1.01
CA ASN A 94 6.44 -6.88 -0.34
C ASN A 94 6.04 -8.26 -0.93
N VAL A 95 5.52 -8.29 -2.14
CA VAL A 95 5.07 -9.52 -2.81
C VAL A 95 6.18 -10.55 -3.04
N LYS A 96 7.45 -10.12 -3.01
CA LYS A 96 8.63 -11.01 -3.09
C LYS A 96 9.07 -11.55 -1.74
N GLY A 97 8.36 -11.20 -0.65
CA GLY A 97 8.72 -11.62 0.72
C GLY A 97 9.82 -10.78 1.36
N GLU A 98 10.24 -9.69 0.72
CA GLU A 98 11.25 -8.78 1.26
C GLU A 98 10.62 -7.85 2.30
N VAL A 99 11.11 -7.89 3.54
CA VAL A 99 10.59 -7.07 4.65
C VAL A 99 10.99 -5.61 4.44
N VAL A 100 10.01 -4.74 4.28
CA VAL A 100 10.20 -3.29 4.08
C VAL A 100 10.26 -2.52 5.40
N ALA A 101 9.57 -3.00 6.43
CA ALA A 101 9.65 -2.49 7.79
C ALA A 101 9.17 -3.56 8.79
N ARG A 102 9.74 -3.55 10.00
CA ARG A 102 9.43 -4.52 11.06
C ARG A 102 8.33 -4.06 12.01
N SER A 103 8.14 -2.73 12.12
CA SER A 103 7.15 -2.10 12.99
C SER A 103 6.80 -0.71 12.48
N VAL A 104 5.80 -0.07 13.10
CA VAL A 104 5.44 1.32 12.79
C VAL A 104 6.62 2.27 13.03
N ASP A 105 7.38 2.09 14.11
CA ASP A 105 8.54 2.94 14.40
C ASP A 105 9.70 2.67 13.44
N ASP A 106 9.94 1.42 13.05
CA ASP A 106 10.92 1.08 12.02
C ASP A 106 10.54 1.71 10.67
N LEU A 107 9.25 1.67 10.28
CA LEU A 107 8.75 2.29 9.05
C LEU A 107 9.02 3.80 8.99
N HIS A 108 8.92 4.51 10.12
CA HIS A 108 9.15 5.96 10.21
C HIS A 108 10.59 6.33 10.61
N SER A 109 11.48 5.35 10.65
CA SER A 109 12.92 5.55 10.90
C SER A 109 13.73 5.58 9.60
N ALA A 110 15.00 5.93 9.71
CA ALA A 110 15.96 5.79 8.61
C ALA A 110 16.26 4.31 8.26
N GLY A 111 15.85 3.36 9.12
CA GLY A 111 16.11 1.93 8.95
C GLY A 111 15.17 1.21 8.01
N ASN A 112 14.02 1.79 7.65
CA ASN A 112 13.07 1.17 6.73
C ASN A 112 13.71 0.92 5.35
N LYS A 113 13.21 -0.09 4.66
CA LYS A 113 13.74 -0.55 3.37
C LYS A 113 12.92 -0.07 2.16
N LEU A 114 12.04 0.93 2.35
CA LEU A 114 11.28 1.50 1.24
C LEU A 114 12.22 2.20 0.26
N GLY A 115 12.02 1.94 -1.01
CA GLY A 115 12.78 2.49 -2.12
C GLY A 115 12.29 1.91 -3.45
N LYS A 116 12.82 2.38 -4.58
CA LYS A 116 12.36 2.00 -5.92
C LYS A 116 12.27 0.49 -6.15
N GLN A 117 13.22 -0.29 -5.62
CA GLN A 117 13.28 -1.73 -5.86
C GLN A 117 12.44 -2.57 -4.89
N THR A 118 12.02 -1.98 -3.77
CA THR A 118 11.27 -2.66 -2.71
C THR A 118 9.81 -2.22 -2.63
N SER A 119 9.51 -0.98 -3.06
CA SER A 119 8.14 -0.44 -3.15
C SER A 119 7.46 -0.94 -4.43
N LEU A 120 7.22 -2.25 -4.47
CA LEU A 120 6.63 -2.95 -5.61
C LEU A 120 5.10 -2.81 -5.61
N THR A 121 4.50 -2.96 -6.79
CA THR A 121 3.04 -3.09 -6.90
C THR A 121 2.57 -4.43 -6.32
N GLU A 122 1.26 -4.61 -6.15
CA GLU A 122 0.64 -5.88 -5.74
C GLU A 122 0.97 -7.04 -6.70
N LYS A 123 1.39 -6.72 -7.92
CA LYS A 123 1.80 -7.69 -8.97
C LYS A 123 3.32 -7.91 -9.03
N GLY A 124 4.09 -7.23 -8.17
CA GLY A 124 5.56 -7.33 -8.16
C GLY A 124 6.26 -6.48 -9.21
N ALA A 125 5.56 -5.60 -9.90
CA ALA A 125 6.17 -4.65 -10.82
C ALA A 125 6.85 -3.51 -10.06
N VAL A 126 7.97 -3.03 -10.58
CA VAL A 126 8.63 -1.81 -10.13
C VAL A 126 7.80 -0.61 -10.59
N VAL A 127 7.53 0.33 -9.68
CA VAL A 127 6.87 1.59 -10.01
C VAL A 127 7.90 2.56 -10.60
N ASN A 128 7.53 3.29 -11.64
CA ASN A 128 8.40 4.26 -12.27
C ASN A 128 8.81 5.35 -11.27
N GLY A 129 10.11 5.64 -11.24
CA GLY A 129 10.72 6.62 -10.37
C GLY A 129 11.09 7.91 -11.10
N SER A 130 11.80 8.79 -10.39
CA SER A 130 12.43 9.99 -10.96
C SER A 130 13.33 9.59 -12.12
N GLY A 131 13.18 10.26 -13.26
CA GLY A 131 13.92 9.96 -14.51
C GLY A 131 13.27 8.93 -15.41
N ASP A 132 12.30 8.13 -14.96
CA ASP A 132 11.52 7.24 -15.81
C ASP A 132 10.40 8.01 -16.55
N LYS A 133 9.84 7.39 -17.60
CA LYS A 133 8.74 7.97 -18.38
C LYS A 133 7.57 6.99 -18.50
N PRO A 134 6.36 7.33 -18.01
CA PRO A 134 6.07 8.50 -17.18
C PRO A 134 6.73 8.38 -15.79
N ASN A 135 7.07 9.51 -15.17
CA ASN A 135 7.42 9.54 -13.75
C ASN A 135 6.13 9.35 -12.93
N THR A 136 6.13 8.44 -11.95
CA THR A 136 4.97 8.14 -11.09
C THR A 136 5.35 7.93 -9.63
N HIS A 137 6.46 8.53 -9.19
CA HIS A 137 7.08 8.28 -7.89
C HIS A 137 6.41 8.99 -6.72
N ASP A 138 5.57 10.01 -6.98
CA ASP A 138 4.81 10.71 -5.95
C ASP A 138 3.63 9.84 -5.49
N ILE A 139 3.70 9.36 -4.25
CA ILE A 139 2.65 8.56 -3.64
C ILE A 139 1.87 9.43 -2.66
N LEU A 140 0.54 9.41 -2.77
CA LEU A 140 -0.35 10.17 -1.89
C LEU A 140 -0.30 9.64 -0.45
N THR A 141 -0.16 10.54 0.51
CA THR A 141 -0.09 10.18 1.95
C THR A 141 -0.86 11.14 2.85
N GLY A 142 -0.85 12.44 2.55
CA GLY A 142 -1.43 13.47 3.43
C GLY A 142 -0.76 13.52 4.81
N SER A 143 0.47 13.04 4.93
CA SER A 143 1.11 12.78 6.22
C SER A 143 2.37 13.61 6.40
N THR A 144 2.69 13.93 7.66
CA THR A 144 4.00 14.41 8.09
C THR A 144 5.04 13.27 8.07
N PRO A 145 6.35 13.55 8.19
CA PRO A 145 7.37 12.50 8.14
C PRO A 145 7.20 11.38 9.16
N ASP A 146 6.62 11.68 10.33
CA ASP A 146 6.33 10.69 11.37
C ASP A 146 4.98 9.97 11.18
N GLY A 147 4.31 10.18 10.04
CA GLY A 147 3.06 9.50 9.68
C GLY A 147 1.80 10.04 10.33
N ARG A 148 1.84 11.26 10.85
CA ARG A 148 0.70 11.91 11.47
C ARG A 148 0.00 12.85 10.49
N ALA A 149 -1.22 13.23 10.84
CA ALA A 149 -1.95 14.26 10.14
C ALA A 149 -1.22 15.61 10.24
N SER A 150 -1.21 16.37 9.15
CA SER A 150 -0.68 17.72 9.15
C SER A 150 -1.56 18.65 10.00
N THR A 151 -0.92 19.56 10.73
CA THR A 151 -1.59 20.64 11.46
C THR A 151 -1.61 21.95 10.65
N ALA A 152 -1.17 21.94 9.40
CA ALA A 152 -1.20 23.10 8.52
C ALA A 152 -2.64 23.54 8.26
N ALA A 153 -2.85 24.85 8.14
CA ALA A 153 -4.16 25.42 7.83
C ALA A 153 -4.59 25.15 6.37
N ALA A 154 -3.61 24.92 5.48
CA ALA A 154 -3.88 24.57 4.08
C ALA A 154 -4.32 23.11 3.96
N ASP A 155 -5.12 22.80 2.93
CA ASP A 155 -5.46 21.42 2.61
C ASP A 155 -4.20 20.60 2.24
N THR A 156 -4.05 19.47 2.87
CA THR A 156 -2.93 18.52 2.67
C THR A 156 -3.39 17.12 2.32
N THR A 157 -4.68 16.93 2.06
CA THR A 157 -5.33 15.63 1.95
C THR A 157 -6.36 15.56 0.82
N CYS A 158 -6.37 16.51 -0.12
CA CYS A 158 -7.40 16.61 -1.15
C CYS A 158 -8.83 16.55 -0.55
N GLY A 159 -9.11 17.40 0.45
CA GLY A 159 -10.40 17.42 1.13
C GLY A 159 -10.72 16.09 1.83
N ASN A 160 -9.74 15.51 2.52
CA ASN A 160 -9.85 14.20 3.14
C ASN A 160 -10.20 13.10 2.12
N TRP A 161 -9.52 13.14 0.96
CA TRP A 161 -9.60 12.14 -0.12
C TRP A 161 -10.96 12.11 -0.82
N THR A 162 -11.60 13.29 -0.94
CA THR A 162 -12.88 13.45 -1.62
C THR A 162 -12.85 14.49 -2.75
N SER A 163 -11.67 15.05 -3.06
CA SER A 163 -11.50 16.02 -4.14
C SER A 163 -10.70 15.45 -5.30
N SER A 164 -11.22 15.60 -6.51
CA SER A 164 -10.56 15.30 -7.79
C SER A 164 -10.19 16.56 -8.59
N SER A 165 -10.21 17.73 -7.96
CA SER A 165 -10.00 19.02 -8.64
C SER A 165 -9.12 19.98 -7.83
N THR A 166 -9.72 20.72 -6.93
CA THR A 166 -9.06 21.72 -6.08
C THR A 166 -8.50 21.10 -4.80
N GLY A 167 -7.62 21.82 -4.13
CA GLY A 167 -6.94 21.38 -2.91
C GLY A 167 -5.49 21.00 -3.19
N SER A 168 -4.89 20.33 -2.24
CA SER A 168 -3.54 19.80 -2.29
C SER A 168 -3.45 18.52 -1.46
N ALA A 169 -2.51 17.66 -1.74
CA ALA A 169 -2.16 16.55 -0.88
C ALA A 169 -0.64 16.50 -0.66
N ILE A 170 -0.21 16.11 0.54
CA ILE A 170 1.19 15.73 0.75
C ILE A 170 1.44 14.40 0.04
N VAL A 171 2.57 14.33 -0.67
CA VAL A 171 3.09 13.12 -1.30
C VAL A 171 4.47 12.78 -0.75
N GLY A 172 4.86 11.51 -0.90
CA GLY A 172 6.21 11.05 -0.65
C GLY A 172 6.82 10.43 -1.91
N HIS A 173 8.14 10.49 -2.02
CA HIS A 173 8.90 9.91 -3.12
C HIS A 173 9.20 8.43 -2.83
N LEU A 174 8.56 7.51 -3.55
CA LEU A 174 8.79 6.07 -3.36
C LEU A 174 10.25 5.65 -3.57
N ASP A 175 10.96 6.35 -4.44
CA ASP A 175 12.36 6.11 -4.79
C ASP A 175 13.35 6.99 -4.01
N ARG A 176 12.85 7.84 -3.10
CA ARG A 176 13.63 8.76 -2.27
C ARG A 176 14.51 9.73 -3.06
N THR A 177 14.06 10.07 -4.26
CA THR A 177 14.78 10.93 -5.21
C THR A 177 13.84 11.98 -5.77
N GLY A 178 14.31 13.21 -5.93
CA GLY A 178 13.51 14.29 -6.52
C GLY A 178 14.34 15.55 -6.69
N THR A 179 13.67 16.68 -6.80
CA THR A 179 14.28 17.99 -7.05
C THR A 179 14.10 19.00 -5.91
N ASN A 180 13.52 18.55 -4.78
CA ASN A 180 13.35 19.41 -3.62
C ASN A 180 14.74 19.82 -3.08
N PRO A 181 15.01 21.13 -2.87
CA PRO A 181 16.30 21.60 -2.34
C PRO A 181 16.56 21.16 -0.90
N ASP A 182 15.51 20.86 -0.11
CA ASP A 182 15.67 20.23 1.20
C ASP A 182 15.93 18.73 1.01
N PRO A 183 17.14 18.23 1.34
CA PRO A 183 17.50 16.84 1.13
C PRO A 183 16.68 15.87 2.01
N VAL A 184 16.18 16.31 3.15
CA VAL A 184 15.34 15.48 4.04
C VAL A 184 13.97 15.29 3.42
N ALA A 185 13.33 16.38 3.00
CA ALA A 185 12.05 16.32 2.29
C ALA A 185 12.18 15.57 0.98
N ASN A 186 13.25 15.83 0.22
CA ASN A 186 13.53 15.16 -1.04
C ASN A 186 13.61 13.64 -0.91
N ALA A 187 14.25 13.13 0.15
CA ALA A 187 14.40 11.71 0.43
C ALA A 187 13.25 11.10 1.23
N SER A 188 12.19 11.87 1.52
CA SER A 188 11.05 11.38 2.31
C SER A 188 10.12 10.50 1.47
N TRP A 189 9.92 9.27 1.91
CA TRP A 189 9.01 8.33 1.26
C TRP A 189 7.52 8.70 1.45
N ASN A 190 7.20 9.51 2.49
CA ASN A 190 5.82 9.81 2.86
C ASN A 190 5.49 11.29 3.00
N SER A 191 6.49 12.20 2.95
CA SER A 191 6.28 13.63 3.21
C SER A 191 7.31 14.50 2.50
N SER A 192 7.26 14.52 1.17
CA SER A 192 8.23 15.26 0.35
C SER A 192 7.76 16.67 0.01
N HIS A 193 6.57 16.80 -0.56
CA HIS A 193 5.99 18.09 -0.94
C HIS A 193 4.46 18.00 -1.08
N GLY A 194 3.80 19.15 -1.28
CA GLY A 194 2.39 19.23 -1.64
C GLY A 194 2.17 19.17 -3.14
N THR A 195 1.01 18.66 -3.56
CA THR A 195 0.59 18.68 -4.97
C THR A 195 -0.02 20.04 -5.34
N PRO A 196 0.07 20.49 -6.60
CA PRO A 196 -0.54 21.75 -7.05
C PRO A 196 -2.07 21.67 -7.17
N GLY A 197 -2.66 20.49 -7.03
CA GLY A 197 -4.09 20.22 -7.10
C GLY A 197 -4.37 18.73 -6.91
N CYS A 198 -5.65 18.34 -6.97
CA CYS A 198 -6.11 16.98 -6.70
C CYS A 198 -6.56 16.22 -7.95
N SER A 199 -6.56 16.86 -9.12
CA SER A 199 -6.89 16.21 -10.39
C SER A 199 -5.74 15.33 -10.90
N MET A 200 -6.04 14.32 -11.72
CA MET A 200 -4.99 13.49 -12.34
C MET A 200 -3.92 14.30 -13.08
N PRO A 201 -4.25 15.33 -13.91
CA PRO A 201 -3.23 16.18 -14.51
C PRO A 201 -2.38 16.94 -13.50
N ALA A 202 -2.98 17.45 -12.41
CA ALA A 202 -2.24 18.14 -11.35
C ALA A 202 -1.26 17.21 -10.64
N LEU A 203 -1.68 15.98 -10.31
CA LEU A 203 -0.80 14.96 -9.72
C LEU A 203 0.33 14.59 -10.68
N ALA A 204 0.03 14.40 -11.97
CA ALA A 204 1.02 14.04 -12.97
C ALA A 204 2.07 15.13 -13.22
N SER A 205 1.74 16.40 -12.99
CA SER A 205 2.64 17.53 -13.21
C SER A 205 3.85 17.55 -12.27
N THR A 206 3.78 16.87 -11.14
CA THR A 206 4.89 16.72 -10.17
C THR A 206 5.52 15.33 -10.18
N GLY A 207 4.98 14.40 -10.96
CA GLY A 207 5.49 13.02 -11.01
C GLY A 207 4.63 12.02 -10.25
N GLY A 208 3.34 12.32 -10.09
CA GLY A 208 2.38 11.40 -9.45
C GLY A 208 1.43 10.76 -10.45
N ALA A 209 0.84 9.65 -10.06
CA ALA A 209 -0.25 8.98 -10.76
C ALA A 209 -1.43 8.67 -9.83
N GLY A 210 -1.49 9.36 -8.69
CA GLY A 210 -2.51 9.13 -7.67
C GLY A 210 -2.41 7.75 -7.03
N LEU A 211 -1.21 7.19 -6.93
CA LEU A 211 -0.96 5.89 -6.32
C LEU A 211 -0.94 5.99 -4.79
N LEU A 212 -1.18 4.85 -4.13
CA LEU A 212 -1.24 4.69 -2.69
C LEU A 212 -0.25 3.63 -2.21
N TYR A 213 0.28 3.81 -1.01
CA TYR A 213 0.84 2.71 -0.24
C TYR A 213 -0.27 1.94 0.47
N CYS A 214 -0.28 0.63 0.36
CA CYS A 214 -1.22 -0.27 1.02
C CYS A 214 -0.49 -1.17 2.01
N PHE A 215 -1.03 -1.24 3.22
CA PHE A 215 -0.47 -2.07 4.29
C PHE A 215 -1.52 -3.04 4.82
N ALA A 216 -1.11 -4.25 5.13
CA ALA A 216 -1.94 -5.18 5.89
C ALA A 216 -1.99 -4.73 7.35
N ALA A 217 -3.20 -4.58 7.88
CA ALA A 217 -3.47 -4.00 9.20
C ALA A 217 -3.70 -5.05 10.31
N ASP A 218 -3.73 -6.33 9.97
CA ASP A 218 -3.90 -7.51 10.84
C ASP A 218 -2.56 -8.14 11.23
#